data_09befa7713c7387deabb6fbed5087acb
#
_entry.id   09befa7713c7387deabb6fbed5087acb
#
_cell.length_a   1.000
_cell.length_b   1.000
_cell.length_c   1.000
_cell.angle_alpha   90.00
_cell.angle_beta   90.00
_cell.angle_gamma   90.00
#
_symmetry.space_group_name_H-M   'P 1'
#
loop_
_entity.id
_entity.type
_entity.pdbx_description
1 polymer ?
#
loop_
_entity_poly.entity_id
_entity_poly.type
_entity_poly.pdbx_seq_one_letter_code
_entity_poly.pdbx_strand_id
1 'polypeptide(L)'
;MRIGVLGTGNMADALAAHWVRAGHEVTIGGRNAQKAERLAARLGGSAQPAGLRAAAEFAQVVLAALPFGAGASVARELRAALRGKVLIDCSNPVGPGFRLLTRNGLSAAQQLAAAAPGTQVVKAFNLCHENVWRMSPPVFDGRPLAVPVCGDDETALALVHQLVRDVGCEPVVGGGLERAGLLEATAAFFIGLWVGEGVDAQAIAPPLAYAAGPGRPGPDDAGKASRQESSAP
;
A
#
# COMPACT_ATOMS: atom_id res chain seq x y z
N MET A 1 6.97 9.15 -13.52
CA MET A 1 5.56 8.78 -13.84
C MET A 1 4.63 9.94 -13.49
N ARG A 2 3.43 9.97 -14.08
CA ARG A 2 2.36 10.87 -13.68
C ARG A 2 1.48 10.18 -12.65
N ILE A 3 1.38 10.75 -11.45
CA ILE A 3 0.67 10.19 -10.31
C ILE A 3 -0.46 11.12 -9.89
N GLY A 4 -1.68 10.59 -9.81
CA GLY A 4 -2.83 11.29 -9.25
C GLY A 4 -3.09 10.80 -7.83
N VAL A 5 -3.17 11.71 -6.88
CA VAL A 5 -3.48 11.36 -5.49
C VAL A 5 -4.89 11.83 -5.17
N LEU A 6 -5.82 10.92 -4.98
CA LEU A 6 -7.19 11.23 -4.58
C LEU A 6 -7.29 11.28 -3.07
N GLY A 7 -7.29 12.50 -2.54
CA GLY A 7 -7.29 12.79 -1.11
C GLY A 7 -6.23 13.80 -0.70
N THR A 8 -6.45 14.44 0.45
CA THR A 8 -5.58 15.49 1.00
C THR A 8 -5.25 15.24 2.46
N GLY A 9 -5.38 13.97 2.91
CA GLY A 9 -5.12 13.54 4.27
C GLY A 9 -3.66 13.11 4.49
N ASN A 10 -3.39 12.55 5.66
CA ASN A 10 -2.06 12.15 6.10
C ASN A 10 -1.40 11.09 5.20
N MET A 11 -2.16 10.09 4.73
CA MET A 11 -1.64 9.08 3.80
C MET A 11 -1.24 9.69 2.45
N ALA A 12 -2.09 10.61 1.92
CA ALA A 12 -1.78 11.33 0.68
C ALA A 12 -0.48 12.12 0.82
N ASP A 13 -0.33 12.85 1.93
CA ASP A 13 0.86 13.64 2.23
C ASP A 13 2.12 12.75 2.37
N ALA A 14 2.03 11.69 3.19
CA ALA A 14 3.16 10.83 3.49
C ALA A 14 3.72 10.15 2.23
N LEU A 15 2.87 9.55 1.39
CA LEU A 15 3.30 8.83 0.20
C LEU A 15 3.69 9.78 -0.94
N ALA A 16 2.90 10.84 -1.20
CA ALA A 16 3.19 11.79 -2.26
C ALA A 16 4.53 12.50 -2.07
N ALA A 17 4.95 12.75 -0.82
CA ALA A 17 6.23 13.38 -0.51
C ALA A 17 7.43 12.57 -1.05
N HIS A 18 7.38 11.24 -0.96
CA HIS A 18 8.42 10.37 -1.51
C HIS A 18 8.43 10.42 -3.03
N TRP A 19 7.26 10.34 -3.65
CA TRP A 19 7.16 10.31 -5.12
C TRP A 19 7.57 11.65 -5.76
N VAL A 20 7.25 12.79 -5.12
CA VAL A 20 7.77 14.09 -5.54
C VAL A 20 9.30 14.12 -5.45
N ARG A 21 9.89 13.65 -4.34
CA ARG A 21 11.35 13.57 -4.18
C ARG A 21 12.01 12.61 -5.18
N ALA A 22 11.33 11.55 -5.56
CA ALA A 22 11.79 10.62 -6.60
C ALA A 22 11.63 11.16 -8.03
N GLY A 23 11.15 12.39 -8.21
CA GLY A 23 11.04 13.06 -9.50
C GLY A 23 9.78 12.70 -10.30
N HIS A 24 8.75 12.16 -9.65
CA HIS A 24 7.45 11.94 -10.30
C HIS A 24 6.66 13.24 -10.39
N GLU A 25 5.82 13.37 -11.43
CA GLU A 25 4.83 14.42 -11.56
C GLU A 25 3.58 14.05 -10.74
N VAL A 26 3.28 14.83 -9.70
CA VAL A 26 2.21 14.49 -8.76
C VAL A 26 1.09 15.52 -8.80
N THR A 27 -0.15 15.07 -9.00
CA THR A 27 -1.34 15.91 -8.93
C THR A 27 -2.20 15.52 -7.74
N ILE A 28 -2.42 16.47 -6.83
CA ILE A 28 -3.20 16.28 -5.59
C ILE A 28 -4.66 16.63 -5.86
N GLY A 29 -5.50 15.61 -5.93
CA GLY A 29 -6.93 15.72 -6.12
C GLY A 29 -7.70 15.83 -4.80
N GLY A 30 -8.48 16.88 -4.63
CA GLY A 30 -9.31 17.09 -3.45
C GLY A 30 -10.70 17.62 -3.78
N ARG A 31 -11.72 17.29 -2.95
CA ARG A 31 -13.04 17.96 -3.01
C ARG A 31 -12.98 19.41 -2.51
N ASN A 32 -12.03 19.69 -1.63
CA ASN A 32 -11.76 21.02 -1.12
C ASN A 32 -10.48 21.54 -1.78
N ALA A 33 -10.62 22.54 -2.66
CA ALA A 33 -9.51 23.12 -3.42
C ALA A 33 -8.40 23.66 -2.52
N GLN A 34 -8.75 24.40 -1.45
CA GLN A 34 -7.77 24.96 -0.52
C GLN A 34 -6.94 23.90 0.20
N LYS A 35 -7.52 22.71 0.50
CA LYS A 35 -6.75 21.62 1.09
C LYS A 35 -5.79 21.02 0.06
N ALA A 36 -6.19 20.88 -1.19
CA ALA A 36 -5.33 20.40 -2.26
C ALA A 36 -4.18 21.36 -2.53
N GLU A 37 -4.46 22.67 -2.61
CA GLU A 37 -3.47 23.73 -2.76
C GLU A 37 -2.44 23.74 -1.64
N ARG A 38 -2.91 23.68 -0.38
CA ARG A 38 -2.01 23.63 0.79
C ARG A 38 -1.13 22.41 0.79
N LEU A 39 -1.67 21.24 0.42
CA LEU A 39 -0.87 20.03 0.35
C LEU A 39 0.15 20.09 -0.79
N ALA A 40 -0.25 20.50 -1.98
CA ALA A 40 0.64 20.64 -3.12
C ALA A 40 1.78 21.66 -2.83
N ALA A 41 1.45 22.82 -2.24
CA ALA A 41 2.44 23.82 -1.85
C ALA A 41 3.44 23.29 -0.80
N ARG A 42 2.98 22.49 0.18
CA ARG A 42 3.85 21.88 1.19
C ARG A 42 4.78 20.81 0.60
N LEU A 43 4.30 20.02 -0.35
CA LEU A 43 5.08 19.01 -1.04
C LEU A 43 6.13 19.66 -1.96
N GLY A 44 5.80 20.79 -2.55
CA GLY A 44 6.70 21.52 -3.47
C GLY A 44 7.00 20.73 -4.75
N GLY A 45 8.13 21.06 -5.39
CA GLY A 45 8.61 20.33 -6.57
C GLY A 45 7.59 20.30 -7.70
N SER A 46 7.24 19.09 -8.16
CA SER A 46 6.30 18.84 -9.26
C SER A 46 4.84 18.74 -8.81
N ALA A 47 4.54 18.89 -7.50
CA ALA A 47 3.20 18.73 -6.98
C ALA A 47 2.26 19.86 -7.43
N GLN A 48 1.10 19.49 -8.01
CA GLN A 48 0.08 20.45 -8.47
C GLN A 48 -1.28 20.12 -7.83
N PRO A 49 -2.06 21.13 -7.43
CA PRO A 49 -3.42 20.93 -6.93
C PRO A 49 -4.42 20.74 -8.07
N ALA A 50 -5.46 19.95 -7.84
CA ALA A 50 -6.55 19.76 -8.79
C ALA A 50 -7.84 19.31 -8.09
N GLY A 51 -8.94 19.22 -8.86
CA GLY A 51 -10.10 18.43 -8.48
C GLY A 51 -9.85 16.94 -8.67
N LEU A 52 -10.66 16.09 -8.02
CA LEU A 52 -10.49 14.62 -8.08
C LEU A 52 -10.47 14.07 -9.52
N ARG A 53 -11.36 14.57 -10.39
CA ARG A 53 -11.44 14.13 -11.79
C ARG A 53 -10.18 14.51 -12.57
N ALA A 54 -9.74 15.76 -12.49
CA ALA A 54 -8.55 16.22 -13.20
C ALA A 54 -7.28 15.47 -12.73
N ALA A 55 -7.15 15.16 -11.44
CA ALA A 55 -6.06 14.34 -10.92
C ALA A 55 -6.10 12.90 -11.47
N ALA A 56 -7.30 12.30 -11.57
CA ALA A 56 -7.45 10.97 -12.16
C ALA A 56 -7.18 10.97 -13.67
N GLU A 57 -7.61 12.00 -14.41
CA GLU A 57 -7.39 12.13 -15.86
C GLU A 57 -5.90 12.33 -16.20
N PHE A 58 -5.20 13.13 -15.42
CA PHE A 58 -3.76 13.39 -15.57
C PHE A 58 -2.90 12.12 -15.41
N ALA A 59 -3.29 11.26 -14.48
CA ALA A 59 -2.45 10.21 -13.97
C ALA A 59 -2.30 8.99 -14.90
N GLN A 60 -1.18 8.30 -14.79
CA GLN A 60 -0.96 6.91 -15.21
C GLN A 60 -1.28 5.97 -14.03
N VAL A 61 -0.86 6.36 -12.83
CA VAL A 61 -1.13 5.65 -11.57
C VAL A 61 -1.88 6.57 -10.63
N VAL A 62 -2.95 6.08 -10.01
CA VAL A 62 -3.80 6.83 -9.08
C VAL A 62 -3.70 6.21 -7.69
N LEU A 63 -3.44 7.01 -6.66
CA LEU A 63 -3.56 6.60 -5.26
C LEU A 63 -4.94 7.00 -4.72
N ALA A 64 -5.72 6.04 -4.26
CA ALA A 64 -6.96 6.28 -3.52
C ALA A 64 -6.68 6.45 -2.02
N ALA A 65 -6.22 7.63 -1.62
CA ALA A 65 -6.00 8.00 -0.21
C ALA A 65 -7.27 8.63 0.40
N LEU A 66 -8.36 7.88 0.32
CA LEU A 66 -9.71 8.30 0.73
C LEU A 66 -10.16 7.54 1.99
N PRO A 67 -11.03 8.12 2.82
CA PRO A 67 -11.69 7.35 3.87
C PRO A 67 -12.42 6.13 3.29
N PHE A 68 -12.35 4.98 3.96
CA PHE A 68 -12.93 3.72 3.48
C PHE A 68 -14.35 3.88 2.92
N GLY A 69 -15.25 4.53 3.63
CA GLY A 69 -16.65 4.68 3.18
C GLY A 69 -16.86 5.50 1.90
N ALA A 70 -15.84 6.27 1.45
CA ALA A 70 -15.92 7.12 0.26
C ALA A 70 -15.29 6.48 -1.00
N GLY A 71 -14.40 5.51 -0.85
CA GLY A 71 -13.60 4.96 -1.93
C GLY A 71 -14.42 4.46 -3.12
N ALA A 72 -15.35 3.53 -2.89
CA ALA A 72 -16.15 2.92 -3.96
C ALA A 72 -17.09 3.92 -4.66
N SER A 73 -17.64 4.92 -3.94
CA SER A 73 -18.49 5.96 -4.56
C SER A 73 -17.68 6.89 -5.47
N VAL A 74 -16.49 7.31 -5.02
CA VAL A 74 -15.56 8.13 -5.82
C VAL A 74 -15.05 7.35 -7.03
N ALA A 75 -14.67 6.08 -6.86
CA ALA A 75 -14.23 5.23 -7.99
C ALA A 75 -15.33 5.10 -9.05
N ARG A 76 -16.59 4.92 -8.64
CA ARG A 76 -17.75 4.87 -9.56
C ARG A 76 -17.96 6.20 -10.30
N GLU A 77 -17.87 7.32 -9.61
CA GLU A 77 -17.96 8.65 -10.21
C GLU A 77 -16.86 8.90 -11.24
N LEU A 78 -15.65 8.43 -10.95
CA LEU A 78 -14.46 8.64 -11.76
C LEU A 78 -14.18 7.49 -12.74
N ARG A 79 -15.07 6.49 -12.88
CA ARG A 79 -14.82 5.25 -13.65
C ARG A 79 -14.31 5.49 -15.08
N ALA A 80 -14.79 6.55 -15.74
CA ALA A 80 -14.33 6.90 -17.08
C ALA A 80 -12.88 7.40 -17.10
N ALA A 81 -12.50 8.22 -16.11
CA ALA A 81 -11.14 8.75 -15.94
C ALA A 81 -10.14 7.68 -15.44
N LEU A 82 -10.63 6.65 -14.75
CA LEU A 82 -9.82 5.55 -14.19
C LEU A 82 -9.62 4.39 -15.17
N ARG A 83 -10.43 4.28 -16.23
CA ARG A 83 -10.35 3.17 -17.19
C ARG A 83 -8.95 3.02 -17.78
N GLY A 84 -8.40 1.81 -17.74
CA GLY A 84 -7.06 1.48 -18.25
C GLY A 84 -5.91 2.01 -17.38
N LYS A 85 -6.19 2.54 -16.19
CA LYS A 85 -5.18 3.06 -15.26
C LYS A 85 -4.98 2.13 -14.08
N VAL A 86 -3.86 2.30 -13.39
CA VAL A 86 -3.60 1.63 -12.13
C VAL A 86 -4.21 2.45 -10.99
N LEU A 87 -4.95 1.78 -10.10
CA LEU A 87 -5.53 2.38 -8.89
C LEU A 87 -5.00 1.68 -7.65
N ILE A 88 -4.15 2.36 -6.90
CA ILE A 88 -3.63 1.87 -5.62
C ILE A 88 -4.66 2.12 -4.52
N ASP A 89 -5.05 1.07 -3.82
CA ASP A 89 -5.86 1.14 -2.61
C ASP A 89 -5.00 0.95 -1.37
N CYS A 90 -4.91 1.98 -0.54
CA CYS A 90 -4.24 1.94 0.76
C CYS A 90 -5.22 1.96 1.95
N SER A 91 -6.51 1.79 1.72
CA SER A 91 -7.53 1.90 2.75
C SER A 91 -7.63 0.64 3.63
N ASN A 92 -8.13 0.81 4.84
CA ASN A 92 -8.48 -0.27 5.75
C ASN A 92 -9.96 -0.15 6.15
N PRO A 93 -10.78 -1.18 5.86
CA PRO A 93 -12.19 -1.19 6.22
C PRO A 93 -12.37 -1.62 7.69
N VAL A 94 -11.90 -0.78 8.62
CA VAL A 94 -11.97 -1.06 10.06
C VAL A 94 -13.11 -0.25 10.69
N GLY A 95 -14.00 -0.95 11.39
CA GLY A 95 -15.12 -0.38 12.10
C GLY A 95 -14.97 -0.36 13.62
N PRO A 96 -16.03 0.03 14.35
CA PRO A 96 -16.03 0.03 15.81
C PRO A 96 -15.62 -1.32 16.38
N GLY A 97 -14.81 -1.32 17.44
CA GLY A 97 -14.22 -2.52 18.05
C GLY A 97 -13.22 -3.20 17.14
N PHE A 98 -12.56 -2.44 16.24
CA PHE A 98 -11.53 -2.90 15.30
C PHE A 98 -11.96 -4.05 14.37
N ARG A 99 -13.26 -4.17 14.14
CA ARG A 99 -13.81 -5.22 13.26
C ARG A 99 -13.59 -4.88 11.80
N LEU A 100 -13.21 -5.89 11.02
CA LEU A 100 -13.14 -5.79 9.57
C LEU A 100 -14.54 -5.63 8.99
N LEU A 101 -14.74 -4.58 8.18
CA LEU A 101 -16.00 -4.30 7.49
C LEU A 101 -15.89 -4.76 6.03
N THR A 102 -16.52 -5.88 5.70
CA THR A 102 -16.67 -6.34 4.33
C THR A 102 -18.07 -6.05 3.80
N ARG A 103 -18.20 -5.90 2.48
CA ARG A 103 -19.50 -5.79 1.82
C ARG A 103 -19.69 -7.01 0.93
N ASN A 104 -20.65 -7.88 1.25
CA ASN A 104 -20.90 -9.14 0.54
C ASN A 104 -19.62 -10.00 0.41
N GLY A 105 -18.78 -10.03 1.45
CA GLY A 105 -17.51 -10.75 1.45
C GLY A 105 -16.38 -10.09 0.68
N LEU A 106 -16.61 -8.99 -0.04
CA LEU A 106 -15.60 -8.29 -0.82
C LEU A 106 -14.70 -7.40 0.06
N SER A 107 -13.40 -7.45 -0.18
CA SER A 107 -12.43 -6.49 0.36
C SER A 107 -12.69 -5.07 -0.14
N ALA A 108 -12.13 -4.05 0.50
CA ALA A 108 -12.19 -2.67 0.03
C ALA A 108 -11.62 -2.54 -1.40
N ALA A 109 -10.49 -3.18 -1.68
CA ALA A 109 -9.88 -3.19 -3.01
C ALA A 109 -10.79 -3.83 -4.07
N GLN A 110 -11.43 -4.95 -3.76
CA GLN A 110 -12.40 -5.58 -4.66
C GLN A 110 -13.65 -4.72 -4.88
N GLN A 111 -14.10 -3.99 -3.86
CA GLN A 111 -15.19 -3.02 -4.01
C GLN A 111 -14.82 -1.86 -4.95
N LEU A 112 -13.56 -1.40 -4.95
CA LEU A 112 -13.05 -0.41 -5.91
C LEU A 112 -13.03 -0.98 -7.33
N ALA A 113 -12.54 -2.19 -7.52
CA ALA A 113 -12.52 -2.86 -8.83
C ALA A 113 -13.94 -3.02 -9.40
N ALA A 114 -14.90 -3.45 -8.58
CA ALA A 114 -16.31 -3.56 -8.98
C ALA A 114 -16.95 -2.19 -9.29
N ALA A 115 -16.52 -1.10 -8.61
CA ALA A 115 -17.06 0.24 -8.82
C ALA A 115 -16.52 0.93 -10.08
N ALA A 116 -15.31 0.59 -10.54
CA ALA A 116 -14.65 1.16 -11.71
C ALA A 116 -14.11 0.05 -12.65
N PRO A 117 -14.98 -0.66 -13.38
CA PRO A 117 -14.56 -1.71 -14.30
C PRO A 117 -13.57 -1.23 -15.36
N GLY A 118 -12.53 -2.05 -15.62
CA GLY A 118 -11.44 -1.72 -16.54
C GLY A 118 -10.32 -0.91 -15.92
N THR A 119 -10.34 -0.71 -14.59
CA THR A 119 -9.25 -0.14 -13.79
C THR A 119 -8.43 -1.29 -13.19
N GLN A 120 -7.11 -1.20 -13.24
CA GLN A 120 -6.21 -2.19 -12.63
C GLN A 120 -5.99 -1.84 -11.14
N VAL A 121 -6.79 -2.45 -10.27
CA VAL A 121 -6.71 -2.17 -8.83
C VAL A 121 -5.57 -2.97 -8.20
N VAL A 122 -4.75 -2.28 -7.40
CA VAL A 122 -3.65 -2.88 -6.64
C VAL A 122 -3.77 -2.48 -5.18
N LYS A 123 -3.79 -3.46 -4.27
CA LYS A 123 -3.74 -3.24 -2.82
C LYS A 123 -2.30 -3.09 -2.37
N ALA A 124 -1.97 -1.97 -1.73
CA ALA A 124 -0.64 -1.72 -1.15
C ALA A 124 -0.69 -0.62 -0.08
N PHE A 125 0.36 -0.48 0.73
CA PHE A 125 0.55 0.59 1.74
C PHE A 125 -0.50 0.62 2.88
N ASN A 126 -1.21 -0.47 3.13
CA ASN A 126 -2.30 -0.48 4.12
C ASN A 126 -1.89 -0.99 5.51
N LEU A 127 -0.70 -1.58 5.69
CA LEU A 127 -0.33 -2.25 6.95
C LEU A 127 0.31 -1.34 8.00
N CYS A 128 0.67 -0.11 7.66
CA CYS A 128 1.34 0.80 8.58
C CYS A 128 0.60 2.13 8.73
N HIS A 129 0.80 2.75 9.89
CA HIS A 129 0.36 4.11 10.16
C HIS A 129 1.16 5.11 9.30
N GLU A 130 0.56 6.27 8.97
CA GLU A 130 1.20 7.28 8.12
C GLU A 130 2.55 7.79 8.63
N ASN A 131 2.83 7.69 9.93
CA ASN A 131 4.13 8.07 10.50
C ASN A 131 5.26 7.17 10.00
N VAL A 132 4.98 5.90 9.75
CA VAL A 132 5.95 4.96 9.17
C VAL A 132 6.24 5.36 7.71
N TRP A 133 5.20 5.71 6.97
CA TRP A 133 5.35 6.19 5.57
C TRP A 133 6.06 7.54 5.45
N ARG A 134 6.20 8.31 6.55
CA ARG A 134 6.99 9.57 6.59
C ARG A 134 8.48 9.34 6.84
N MET A 135 8.87 8.13 7.28
CA MET A 135 10.29 7.78 7.46
C MET A 135 11.00 7.75 6.10
N SER A 136 12.30 8.08 6.08
CA SER A 136 13.08 8.13 4.83
C SER A 136 14.50 7.59 5.05
N PRO A 137 14.75 6.31 4.75
CA PRO A 137 13.82 5.23 4.46
C PRO A 137 13.17 4.63 5.72
N PRO A 138 12.03 3.93 5.61
CA PRO A 138 11.49 3.14 6.72
C PRO A 138 12.28 1.82 6.86
N VAL A 139 13.14 1.78 7.86
CA VAL A 139 14.03 0.64 8.16
C VAL A 139 13.84 0.21 9.60
N PHE A 140 13.66 -1.08 9.83
CA PHE A 140 13.50 -1.69 11.16
C PHE A 140 14.51 -2.83 11.29
N ASP A 141 15.31 -2.81 12.36
CA ASP A 141 16.37 -3.78 12.62
C ASP A 141 17.32 -4.00 11.42
N GLY A 142 17.67 -2.89 10.74
CA GLY A 142 18.55 -2.91 9.56
C GLY A 142 17.91 -3.46 8.27
N ARG A 143 16.60 -3.75 8.28
CA ARG A 143 15.86 -4.24 7.11
C ARG A 143 14.86 -3.20 6.60
N PRO A 144 14.81 -2.93 5.29
CA PRO A 144 13.76 -2.12 4.70
C PRO A 144 12.38 -2.70 5.01
N LEU A 145 11.40 -1.83 5.27
CA LEU A 145 10.03 -2.26 5.46
C LEU A 145 9.51 -3.00 4.23
N ALA A 146 9.02 -4.22 4.44
CA ALA A 146 8.37 -5.00 3.40
C ALA A 146 6.93 -4.51 3.18
N VAL A 147 6.55 -4.25 1.93
CA VAL A 147 5.19 -3.84 1.53
C VAL A 147 4.56 -4.94 0.69
N PRO A 148 3.63 -5.71 1.24
CA PRO A 148 2.87 -6.67 0.45
C PRO A 148 1.99 -5.96 -0.58
N VAL A 149 2.00 -6.47 -1.81
CA VAL A 149 1.27 -5.91 -2.95
C VAL A 149 0.37 -7.02 -3.54
N CYS A 150 -0.95 -6.77 -3.63
CA CYS A 150 -1.90 -7.69 -4.25
C CYS A 150 -2.54 -7.03 -5.48
N GLY A 151 -2.59 -7.78 -6.59
CA GLY A 151 -3.18 -7.33 -7.85
C GLY A 151 -3.07 -8.39 -8.92
N ASP A 152 -3.79 -8.23 -10.04
CA ASP A 152 -3.92 -9.27 -11.07
C ASP A 152 -3.17 -8.94 -12.37
N ASP A 153 -2.81 -7.67 -12.59
CA ASP A 153 -2.14 -7.20 -13.81
C ASP A 153 -0.64 -6.99 -13.55
N GLU A 154 0.20 -7.70 -14.29
CA GLU A 154 1.66 -7.68 -14.11
C GLU A 154 2.27 -6.29 -14.37
N THR A 155 1.73 -5.54 -15.34
CA THR A 155 2.20 -4.18 -15.65
C THR A 155 1.85 -3.22 -14.51
N ALA A 156 0.64 -3.33 -13.96
CA ALA A 156 0.22 -2.55 -12.80
C ALA A 156 1.08 -2.86 -11.57
N LEU A 157 1.33 -4.15 -11.32
CA LEU A 157 2.20 -4.59 -10.23
C LEU A 157 3.62 -4.04 -10.38
N ALA A 158 4.21 -4.06 -11.59
CA ALA A 158 5.55 -3.52 -11.82
C ALA A 158 5.62 -2.02 -11.52
N LEU A 159 4.61 -1.22 -11.91
CA LEU A 159 4.54 0.20 -11.59
C LEU A 159 4.42 0.45 -10.08
N VAL A 160 3.58 -0.33 -9.38
CA VAL A 160 3.41 -0.19 -7.93
C VAL A 160 4.66 -0.64 -7.18
N HIS A 161 5.34 -1.70 -7.60
CA HIS A 161 6.62 -2.12 -7.04
C HIS A 161 7.68 -1.02 -7.15
N GLN A 162 7.73 -0.29 -8.29
CA GLN A 162 8.62 0.87 -8.41
C GLN A 162 8.25 1.95 -7.38
N LEU A 163 6.97 2.28 -7.24
CA LEU A 163 6.51 3.28 -6.27
C LEU A 163 6.77 2.87 -4.80
N VAL A 164 6.76 1.57 -4.50
CA VAL A 164 7.16 1.04 -3.20
C VAL A 164 8.67 1.27 -2.95
N ARG A 165 9.51 0.99 -3.96
CA ARG A 165 10.96 1.24 -3.86
C ARG A 165 11.28 2.72 -3.71
N ASP A 166 10.54 3.60 -4.36
CA ASP A 166 10.71 5.06 -4.27
C ASP A 166 10.38 5.61 -2.86
N VAL A 167 9.60 4.87 -2.07
CA VAL A 167 9.40 5.13 -0.62
C VAL A 167 10.58 4.64 0.21
N GLY A 168 11.47 3.82 -0.35
CA GLY A 168 12.58 3.17 0.37
C GLY A 168 12.19 1.84 1.01
N CYS A 169 11.12 1.23 0.52
CA CYS A 169 10.58 -0.05 0.98
C CYS A 169 10.92 -1.19 0.01
N GLU A 170 10.74 -2.43 0.45
CA GLU A 170 10.86 -3.63 -0.37
C GLU A 170 9.47 -4.16 -0.76
N PRO A 171 9.10 -4.21 -2.05
CA PRO A 171 7.83 -4.80 -2.48
C PRO A 171 7.85 -6.32 -2.33
N VAL A 172 6.80 -6.88 -1.77
CA VAL A 172 6.62 -8.33 -1.61
C VAL A 172 5.34 -8.76 -2.33
N VAL A 173 5.42 -9.84 -3.09
CA VAL A 173 4.27 -10.40 -3.81
C VAL A 173 3.24 -10.92 -2.81
N GLY A 174 2.09 -10.26 -2.72
CA GLY A 174 0.96 -10.62 -1.86
C GLY A 174 -0.01 -11.61 -2.53
N GLY A 175 0.10 -11.78 -3.86
CA GLY A 175 -0.81 -12.57 -4.70
C GLY A 175 -1.80 -11.72 -5.48
N GLY A 176 -2.84 -12.35 -6.02
CA GLY A 176 -3.89 -11.66 -6.76
C GLY A 176 -4.78 -10.75 -5.89
N LEU A 177 -5.67 -9.99 -6.52
CA LEU A 177 -6.55 -9.05 -5.82
C LEU A 177 -7.51 -9.75 -4.85
N GLU A 178 -7.82 -11.03 -5.06
CA GLU A 178 -8.61 -11.86 -4.14
C GLU A 178 -7.97 -11.96 -2.74
N ARG A 179 -6.65 -11.80 -2.64
CA ARG A 179 -5.93 -11.83 -1.36
C ARG A 179 -5.88 -10.49 -0.64
N ALA A 180 -6.36 -9.40 -1.25
CA ALA A 180 -6.39 -8.08 -0.61
C ALA A 180 -7.12 -8.08 0.74
N GLY A 181 -8.17 -8.90 0.87
CA GLY A 181 -8.90 -9.07 2.14
C GLY A 181 -8.04 -9.59 3.29
N LEU A 182 -7.00 -10.39 3.01
CA LEU A 182 -6.04 -10.85 4.03
C LEU A 182 -5.19 -9.70 4.56
N LEU A 183 -4.75 -8.78 3.70
CA LEU A 183 -4.02 -7.58 4.12
C LEU A 183 -4.91 -6.65 4.96
N GLU A 184 -6.18 -6.52 4.60
CA GLU A 184 -7.16 -5.72 5.34
C GLU A 184 -7.47 -6.33 6.71
N ALA A 185 -7.60 -7.67 6.78
CA ALA A 185 -7.78 -8.38 8.04
C ALA A 185 -6.55 -8.27 8.95
N THR A 186 -5.35 -8.38 8.38
CA THR A 186 -4.08 -8.19 9.10
C THR A 186 -3.99 -6.78 9.68
N ALA A 187 -4.35 -5.75 8.87
CA ALA A 187 -4.39 -4.37 9.34
C ALA A 187 -5.40 -4.18 10.48
N ALA A 188 -6.61 -4.72 10.36
CA ALA A 188 -7.64 -4.62 11.39
C ALA A 188 -7.17 -5.26 12.71
N PHE A 189 -6.53 -6.43 12.63
CA PHE A 189 -5.97 -7.14 13.77
C PHE A 189 -4.86 -6.32 14.47
N PHE A 190 -3.87 -5.83 13.71
CA PHE A 190 -2.79 -5.03 14.27
C PHE A 190 -3.26 -3.69 14.83
N ILE A 191 -4.20 -3.02 14.16
CA ILE A 191 -4.79 -1.77 14.68
C ILE A 191 -5.47 -2.04 16.04
N GLY A 192 -6.17 -3.17 16.17
CA GLY A 192 -6.78 -3.59 17.44
C GLY A 192 -5.74 -3.77 18.55
N LEU A 193 -4.61 -4.42 18.26
CA LEU A 193 -3.53 -4.61 19.24
C LEU A 193 -2.86 -3.28 19.61
N TRP A 194 -2.49 -2.45 18.65
CA TRP A 194 -1.78 -1.20 18.90
C TRP A 194 -2.65 -0.14 19.56
N VAL A 195 -3.87 0.06 19.05
CA VAL A 195 -4.74 1.16 19.49
C VAL A 195 -5.69 0.72 20.60
N GLY A 196 -6.19 -0.52 20.55
CA GLY A 196 -7.10 -1.07 21.54
C GLY A 196 -6.38 -1.51 22.81
N GLU A 197 -5.33 -2.32 22.66
CA GLU A 197 -4.66 -2.98 23.79
C GLU A 197 -3.31 -2.33 24.17
N GLY A 198 -2.76 -1.45 23.33
CA GLY A 198 -1.44 -0.84 23.56
C GLY A 198 -0.27 -1.83 23.49
N VAL A 199 -0.44 -2.95 22.76
CA VAL A 199 0.52 -4.05 22.69
C VAL A 199 1.43 -3.89 21.48
N ASP A 200 2.74 -4.13 21.67
CA ASP A 200 3.70 -4.25 20.58
C ASP A 200 3.50 -5.57 19.83
N ALA A 201 3.17 -5.47 18.55
CA ALA A 201 2.89 -6.62 17.68
C ALA A 201 4.12 -7.09 16.87
N GLN A 202 5.31 -6.50 17.06
CA GLN A 202 6.49 -6.77 16.23
C GLN A 202 6.92 -8.25 16.23
N ALA A 203 6.76 -8.96 17.36
CA ALA A 203 7.15 -10.36 17.49
C ALA A 203 6.06 -11.38 17.10
N ILE A 204 4.91 -10.93 16.58
CA ILE A 204 3.81 -11.86 16.19
C ILE A 204 4.17 -12.65 14.93
N ALA A 205 4.98 -12.09 14.04
CA ALA A 205 5.47 -12.77 12.85
C ALA A 205 6.98 -13.03 12.98
N PRO A 206 7.40 -14.18 13.50
CA PRO A 206 8.82 -14.52 13.63
C PRO A 206 9.51 -14.60 12.27
N PRO A 207 10.85 -14.45 12.22
CA PRO A 207 11.61 -14.55 10.98
C PRO A 207 11.38 -15.88 10.27
N LEU A 208 11.45 -15.86 8.92
CA LEU A 208 11.23 -17.04 8.05
C LEU A 208 12.09 -18.25 8.44
N ALA A 209 13.27 -18.02 8.99
CA ALA A 209 14.15 -19.09 9.47
C ALA A 209 13.51 -20.00 10.52
N TYR A 210 12.52 -19.49 11.28
CA TYR A 210 11.77 -20.24 12.28
C TYR A 210 10.40 -20.74 11.78
N ALA A 211 10.01 -20.37 10.56
CA ALA A 211 8.77 -20.86 9.93
C ALA A 211 9.04 -22.17 9.19
N ALA A 212 9.52 -23.20 9.92
CA ALA A 212 9.83 -24.52 9.36
C ALA A 212 8.55 -25.21 8.87
N GLY A 213 8.44 -25.40 7.54
CA GLY A 213 7.47 -26.29 6.91
C GLY A 213 8.18 -27.58 6.45
N PRO A 214 7.45 -28.62 6.05
CA PRO A 214 8.06 -29.86 5.52
C PRO A 214 9.04 -29.54 4.39
N GLY A 215 10.30 -29.96 4.52
CA GLY A 215 11.33 -29.83 3.48
C GLY A 215 12.17 -28.56 3.49
N ARG A 216 12.01 -27.65 4.47
CA ARG A 216 12.97 -26.54 4.66
C ARG A 216 13.92 -26.86 5.82
N PRO A 217 15.26 -26.76 5.62
CA PRO A 217 16.19 -26.91 6.73
C PRO A 217 15.95 -25.80 7.76
N GLY A 218 15.94 -26.15 9.04
CA GLY A 218 15.89 -25.21 10.15
C GLY A 218 17.17 -24.37 10.23
N PRO A 219 17.18 -23.28 11.04
CA PRO A 219 18.35 -22.42 11.20
C PRO A 219 19.62 -23.20 11.66
N ASP A 220 19.45 -24.32 12.37
CA ASP A 220 20.54 -25.18 12.83
C ASP A 220 21.10 -26.12 11.73
N ASP A 221 20.37 -26.32 10.64
CA ASP A 221 20.79 -27.21 9.55
C ASP A 221 21.67 -26.48 8.51
N ALA A 222 21.58 -25.16 8.41
CA ALA A 222 22.42 -24.33 7.54
C ALA A 222 23.90 -24.39 7.96
N GLY A 223 24.19 -24.62 9.25
CA GLY A 223 25.54 -24.79 9.78
C GLY A 223 26.16 -26.17 9.55
N LYS A 224 25.36 -27.19 9.24
CA LYS A 224 25.84 -28.55 9.00
C LYS A 224 26.24 -28.80 7.56
N ALA A 225 25.56 -28.14 6.60
CA ALA A 225 25.88 -28.28 5.18
C ALA A 225 27.27 -27.69 4.83
N SER A 226 27.67 -26.57 5.48
CA SER A 226 28.98 -25.96 5.27
C SER A 226 30.17 -26.71 5.89
N ARG A 227 29.93 -27.67 6.80
CA ARG A 227 30.97 -28.50 7.41
C ARG A 227 31.23 -29.83 6.67
N GLN A 228 30.32 -30.26 5.81
CA GLN A 228 30.50 -31.49 5.02
C GLN A 228 31.27 -31.30 3.72
N GLU A 229 31.33 -30.07 3.18
CA GLU A 229 32.15 -29.75 1.99
C GLU A 229 33.64 -29.52 2.31
N SER A 230 34.00 -29.39 3.61
CA SER A 230 35.39 -29.16 4.04
C SER A 230 36.15 -30.46 4.45
N SER A 231 35.54 -31.63 4.32
CA SER A 231 36.14 -32.93 4.74
C SER A 231 36.09 -33.97 3.64
N ALA A 232 36.35 -33.63 2.40
CA ALA A 232 36.67 -34.59 1.35
C ALA A 232 38.21 -34.65 1.18
N PRO A 233 38.82 -35.83 1.20
CA PRO A 233 40.25 -36.05 1.16
C PRO A 233 40.90 -35.69 -0.18
#